data_48bea4dd09df53c2bc72160dcfd49895
#
_entry.id   48bea4dd09df53c2bc72160dcfd49895
#
_cell.length_a   1.000
_cell.length_b   1.000
_cell.length_c   1.000
_cell.angle_alpha   90.00
_cell.angle_beta   90.00
_cell.angle_gamma   90.00
#
_symmetry.space_group_name_H-M   'P 1'
#
loop_
_entity.id
_entity.type
_entity.pdbx_description
1 polymer ?
#
loop_
_entity_poly.entity_id
_entity_poly.type
_entity_poly.pdbx_seq_one_letter_code
_entity_poly.pdbx_strand_id
1 'polypeptide(L)'
;MERRKLPWAKLTAALMALAMVFPACLKTDEFPVEPNITFKSLEVFGDSASLTVSFTDGDGDIGLAPGDTFPPYDTLPYSLNLFVEYEELQNGVWTQVDLLLPLYYRIPVITPTGQNKTLEGDLSVALKPFPTVIGGAYDTVRYNVKMVDRALHESNVVVSNAIVVD
;
A
#
# COMPACT_ATOMS: atom_id res chain seq x y z
N MET A 1 18.72 -38.54 62.53
CA MET A 1 19.11 -37.74 61.38
C MET A 1 18.38 -38.24 60.14
N GLU A 2 17.27 -37.62 59.85
CA GLU A 2 16.38 -38.01 58.73
C GLU A 2 16.80 -37.26 57.46
N ARG A 3 17.35 -37.99 56.48
CA ARG A 3 17.74 -37.41 55.22
C ARG A 3 16.48 -37.15 54.39
N ARG A 4 16.07 -35.89 54.31
CA ARG A 4 15.02 -35.46 53.36
C ARG A 4 15.44 -35.80 51.92
N LYS A 5 14.88 -36.84 51.35
CA LYS A 5 15.02 -37.13 49.91
C LYS A 5 14.27 -36.04 49.14
N LEU A 6 15.01 -35.19 48.48
CA LEU A 6 14.45 -34.19 47.61
C LEU A 6 13.69 -34.92 46.48
N PRO A 7 12.41 -34.64 46.25
CA PRO A 7 11.61 -35.42 45.31
C PRO A 7 12.06 -35.03 43.87
N TRP A 8 12.87 -35.91 43.32
CA TRP A 8 13.34 -35.77 41.93
C TRP A 8 12.19 -35.59 40.94
N ALA A 9 11.01 -36.13 41.22
CA ALA A 9 9.79 -35.95 40.46
C ALA A 9 9.32 -34.48 40.38
N LYS A 10 9.60 -33.65 41.41
CA LYS A 10 9.29 -32.20 41.35
C LYS A 10 10.30 -31.43 40.56
N LEU A 11 11.56 -31.86 40.55
CA LEU A 11 12.61 -31.22 39.73
C LEU A 11 12.39 -31.53 38.25
N THR A 12 12.03 -32.75 37.88
CA THR A 12 11.72 -33.11 36.49
C THR A 12 10.46 -32.46 35.99
N ALA A 13 9.42 -32.29 36.81
CA ALA A 13 8.21 -31.55 36.45
C ALA A 13 8.48 -30.05 36.23
N ALA A 14 9.34 -29.43 37.06
CA ALA A 14 9.73 -28.02 36.89
C ALA A 14 10.59 -27.82 35.64
N LEU A 15 11.49 -28.77 35.31
CA LEU A 15 12.30 -28.70 34.09
C LEU A 15 11.46 -28.90 32.82
N MET A 16 10.42 -29.75 32.90
CA MET A 16 9.47 -29.99 31.81
C MET A 16 8.54 -28.80 31.59
N ALA A 17 8.13 -28.10 32.62
CA ALA A 17 7.34 -26.86 32.55
C ALA A 17 8.15 -25.69 31.96
N LEU A 18 9.47 -25.61 32.23
CA LEU A 18 10.34 -24.61 31.69
C LEU A 18 10.66 -24.82 30.19
N ALA A 19 10.59 -26.05 29.70
CA ALA A 19 10.79 -26.40 28.30
C ALA A 19 9.60 -26.02 27.40
N MET A 20 8.43 -25.69 27.97
CA MET A 20 7.24 -25.25 27.20
C MET A 20 7.20 -23.74 26.91
N VAL A 21 8.15 -22.97 27.38
CA VAL A 21 8.29 -21.54 27.04
C VAL A 21 9.21 -21.40 25.82
N PHE A 22 8.90 -22.13 24.74
CA PHE A 22 9.45 -21.74 23.45
C PHE A 22 8.68 -20.48 22.99
N PRO A 23 9.37 -19.37 22.70
CA PRO A 23 8.70 -18.29 22.01
C PRO A 23 8.15 -18.87 20.72
N ALA A 24 6.82 -18.85 20.57
CA ALA A 24 6.23 -19.04 19.27
C ALA A 24 6.86 -17.95 18.38
N CYS A 25 7.77 -18.34 17.49
CA CYS A 25 8.23 -17.46 16.42
C CYS A 25 6.96 -17.08 15.67
N LEU A 26 6.44 -15.90 15.92
CA LEU A 26 5.44 -15.29 15.07
C LEU A 26 6.06 -15.28 13.69
N LYS A 27 5.52 -16.10 12.79
CA LYS A 27 5.92 -16.11 11.39
C LYS A 27 5.51 -14.74 10.88
N THR A 28 6.47 -13.85 10.74
CA THR A 28 6.26 -12.56 10.10
C THR A 28 6.06 -12.86 8.63
N ASP A 29 4.98 -12.40 8.04
CA ASP A 29 4.80 -12.50 6.60
C ASP A 29 5.93 -11.72 5.94
N GLU A 30 6.73 -12.42 5.13
CA GLU A 30 7.78 -11.81 4.33
C GLU A 30 7.14 -11.44 2.98
N PHE A 31 6.90 -10.14 2.77
CA PHE A 31 6.48 -9.63 1.48
C PHE A 31 7.70 -9.38 0.58
N PRO A 32 7.51 -9.40 -0.76
CA PRO A 32 8.53 -8.92 -1.70
C PRO A 32 8.93 -7.47 -1.42
N VAL A 33 10.15 -7.10 -1.79
CA VAL A 33 10.63 -5.71 -1.70
C VAL A 33 9.92 -4.80 -2.70
N GLU A 34 9.45 -5.36 -3.81
CA GLU A 34 8.61 -4.64 -4.75
C GLU A 34 7.23 -4.43 -4.13
N PRO A 35 6.70 -3.20 -4.11
CA PRO A 35 5.37 -2.94 -3.59
C PRO A 35 4.31 -3.70 -4.38
N ASN A 36 3.32 -4.23 -3.68
CA ASN A 36 2.17 -4.86 -4.32
C ASN A 36 0.90 -4.12 -3.88
N ILE A 37 0.05 -3.75 -4.84
CA ILE A 37 -1.20 -3.04 -4.56
C ILE A 37 -2.41 -3.83 -5.03
N THR A 38 -3.53 -3.63 -4.33
CA THR A 38 -4.86 -4.14 -4.69
C THR A 38 -5.87 -3.00 -4.63
N PHE A 39 -6.77 -2.93 -5.62
CA PHE A 39 -7.85 -1.96 -5.58
C PHE A 39 -8.82 -2.30 -4.44
N LYS A 40 -9.16 -1.30 -3.63
CA LYS A 40 -10.07 -1.45 -2.49
C LYS A 40 -11.41 -0.79 -2.73
N SER A 41 -11.43 0.51 -3.00
CA SER A 41 -12.67 1.25 -3.23
C SER A 41 -12.46 2.53 -4.03
N LEU A 42 -13.55 2.98 -4.65
CA LEU A 42 -13.70 4.31 -5.23
C LEU A 42 -15.04 4.86 -4.73
N GLU A 43 -14.99 5.85 -3.87
CA GLU A 43 -16.16 6.44 -3.19
C GLU A 43 -16.34 7.88 -3.63
N VAL A 44 -17.55 8.24 -4.05
CA VAL A 44 -17.85 9.59 -4.59
C VAL A 44 -18.52 10.44 -3.53
N PHE A 45 -18.05 11.69 -3.38
CA PHE A 45 -18.53 12.68 -2.40
C PHE A 45 -18.76 14.04 -3.10
N GLY A 46 -19.87 14.18 -3.78
CA GLY A 46 -20.19 15.42 -4.50
C GLY A 46 -19.17 15.71 -5.63
N ASP A 47 -18.36 16.76 -5.47
CA ASP A 47 -17.34 17.21 -6.43
C ASP A 47 -15.96 16.57 -6.25
N SER A 48 -15.90 15.53 -5.46
CA SER A 48 -14.66 14.78 -5.17
C SER A 48 -14.91 13.28 -5.07
N ALA A 49 -13.88 12.48 -5.23
CA ALA A 49 -13.93 11.06 -4.93
C ALA A 49 -12.69 10.65 -4.14
N SER A 50 -12.80 9.56 -3.37
CA SER A 50 -11.69 8.92 -2.67
C SER A 50 -11.39 7.59 -3.35
N LEU A 51 -10.19 7.47 -3.90
CA LEU A 51 -9.69 6.21 -4.44
C LEU A 51 -8.76 5.58 -3.41
N THR A 52 -9.05 4.33 -3.03
CA THR A 52 -8.29 3.59 -2.02
C THR A 52 -7.72 2.32 -2.62
N VAL A 53 -6.44 2.09 -2.35
CA VAL A 53 -5.74 0.84 -2.61
C VAL A 53 -5.20 0.27 -1.30
N SER A 54 -5.20 -1.05 -1.15
CA SER A 54 -4.42 -1.72 -0.12
C SER A 54 -3.03 -2.01 -0.69
N PHE A 55 -1.99 -1.94 0.13
CA PHE A 55 -0.64 -2.20 -0.30
C PHE A 55 0.11 -3.10 0.69
N THR A 56 1.12 -3.81 0.17
CA THR A 56 2.15 -4.49 0.94
C THR A 56 3.51 -4.14 0.39
N ASP A 57 4.53 -4.09 1.26
CA ASP A 57 5.90 -3.75 0.92
C ASP A 57 6.88 -4.40 1.90
N GLY A 58 7.89 -5.09 1.41
CA GLY A 58 8.74 -5.96 2.22
C GLY A 58 9.85 -5.24 2.97
N ASP A 59 10.44 -4.19 2.44
CA ASP A 59 11.54 -3.44 3.07
C ASP A 59 11.08 -2.10 3.67
N GLY A 60 9.80 -1.73 3.45
CA GLY A 60 9.12 -0.65 4.16
C GLY A 60 9.60 0.74 3.79
N ASP A 61 9.88 0.94 2.52
CA ASP A 61 10.39 2.22 2.02
C ASP A 61 9.37 2.99 1.15
N ILE A 62 8.08 2.72 1.35
CA ILE A 62 6.99 3.48 0.71
C ILE A 62 7.04 4.95 1.11
N GLY A 63 7.03 5.79 0.08
CA GLY A 63 6.88 7.24 0.26
C GLY A 63 8.18 8.03 0.11
N LEU A 64 8.02 9.35 -0.05
CA LEU A 64 9.13 10.30 -0.21
C LEU A 64 9.11 11.33 0.92
N ALA A 65 10.26 11.54 1.54
CA ALA A 65 10.40 12.54 2.59
C ALA A 65 10.37 13.97 2.00
N PRO A 66 10.03 14.99 2.78
CA PRO A 66 10.11 16.38 2.33
C PRO A 66 11.50 16.80 1.85
N GLY A 67 12.56 16.18 2.39
CA GLY A 67 13.95 16.42 2.00
C GLY A 67 14.44 15.68 0.76
N ASP A 68 13.64 14.78 0.19
CA ASP A 68 13.99 14.06 -1.05
C ASP A 68 13.79 14.98 -2.26
N THR A 69 14.68 15.96 -2.41
CA THR A 69 14.65 17.01 -3.46
C THR A 69 15.91 17.00 -4.31
N PHE A 70 16.57 15.86 -4.40
CA PHE A 70 17.78 15.62 -5.20
C PHE A 70 17.56 14.44 -6.15
N PRO A 71 18.38 14.26 -7.19
CA PRO A 71 18.20 13.14 -8.11
C PRO A 71 18.15 11.78 -7.42
N PRO A 72 17.20 10.91 -7.82
CA PRO A 72 16.24 11.04 -8.91
C PRO A 72 14.92 11.75 -8.53
N TYR A 73 14.71 12.17 -7.26
CA TYR A 73 13.43 12.61 -6.71
C TYR A 73 13.13 14.11 -6.92
N ASP A 74 13.99 14.83 -7.62
CA ASP A 74 13.87 16.27 -7.92
C ASP A 74 13.11 16.55 -9.22
N THR A 75 12.92 15.54 -10.08
CA THR A 75 12.29 15.67 -11.37
C THR A 75 11.25 14.59 -11.62
N LEU A 76 10.33 14.84 -12.56
CA LEU A 76 9.36 13.85 -13.00
C LEU A 76 10.05 12.70 -13.76
N PRO A 77 9.56 11.48 -13.63
CA PRO A 77 8.37 11.08 -12.85
C PRO A 77 8.65 10.88 -11.35
N TYR A 78 9.88 10.71 -10.92
CA TYR A 78 10.27 10.22 -9.60
C TYR A 78 10.16 11.25 -8.46
N SER A 79 9.83 12.51 -8.77
CA SER A 79 9.38 13.47 -7.75
C SER A 79 7.99 13.14 -7.20
N LEU A 80 7.29 12.21 -7.84
CA LEU A 80 5.99 11.64 -7.47
C LEU A 80 6.12 10.11 -7.37
N ASN A 81 5.21 9.45 -6.68
CA ASN A 81 5.33 8.03 -6.38
C ASN A 81 4.01 7.25 -6.36
N LEU A 82 2.89 7.93 -6.66
CA LEU A 82 1.61 7.28 -6.94
C LEU A 82 1.02 7.89 -8.21
N PHE A 83 0.75 7.05 -9.19
CA PHE A 83 0.31 7.42 -10.53
C PHE A 83 -1.10 6.88 -10.73
N VAL A 84 -2.05 7.78 -10.96
CA VAL A 84 -3.44 7.44 -11.27
C VAL A 84 -3.72 7.90 -12.69
N GLU A 85 -3.98 6.96 -13.58
CA GLU A 85 -4.29 7.21 -14.97
C GLU A 85 -5.79 7.08 -15.20
N TYR A 86 -6.33 7.96 -16.01
CA TYR A 86 -7.76 8.04 -16.28
C TYR A 86 -8.09 7.39 -17.62
N GLU A 87 -9.10 6.51 -17.62
CA GLU A 87 -9.61 5.87 -18.83
C GLU A 87 -11.10 6.09 -19.00
N GLU A 88 -11.51 6.27 -20.23
CA GLU A 88 -12.91 6.34 -20.67
C GLU A 88 -13.29 5.11 -21.49
N LEU A 89 -14.54 4.67 -21.38
CA LEU A 89 -15.10 3.63 -22.23
C LEU A 89 -15.58 4.24 -23.56
N GLN A 90 -14.68 4.34 -24.53
CA GLN A 90 -14.94 4.95 -25.84
C GLN A 90 -15.35 3.88 -26.85
N ASN A 91 -16.61 3.90 -27.28
CA ASN A 91 -17.15 2.93 -28.25
C ASN A 91 -16.93 1.45 -27.87
N GLY A 92 -17.01 1.16 -26.57
CA GLY A 92 -16.82 -0.19 -26.02
C GLY A 92 -15.36 -0.59 -25.79
N VAL A 93 -14.40 0.33 -25.97
CA VAL A 93 -12.97 0.12 -25.73
C VAL A 93 -12.49 1.08 -24.64
N TRP A 94 -11.80 0.55 -23.65
CA TRP A 94 -11.13 1.39 -22.63
C TRP A 94 -9.95 2.13 -23.26
N THR A 95 -10.00 3.44 -23.21
CA THR A 95 -9.01 4.33 -23.81
C THR A 95 -8.45 5.28 -22.76
N GLN A 96 -7.13 5.27 -22.59
CA GLN A 96 -6.47 6.23 -21.71
C GLN A 96 -6.60 7.64 -22.28
N VAL A 97 -6.90 8.60 -21.41
CA VAL A 97 -7.05 10.00 -21.75
C VAL A 97 -6.01 10.81 -20.98
N ASP A 98 -5.17 11.51 -21.70
CA ASP A 98 -4.17 12.41 -21.11
C ASP A 98 -4.88 13.62 -20.50
N LEU A 99 -4.78 13.76 -19.21
CA LEU A 99 -5.36 14.87 -18.47
C LEU A 99 -4.42 16.08 -18.51
N LEU A 100 -4.99 17.28 -18.61
CA LEU A 100 -4.21 18.52 -18.52
C LEU A 100 -3.43 18.63 -17.19
N LEU A 101 -4.04 18.12 -16.11
CA LEU A 101 -3.42 17.97 -14.80
C LEU A 101 -3.42 16.47 -14.45
N PRO A 102 -2.27 15.81 -14.59
CA PRO A 102 -2.15 14.39 -14.23
C PRO A 102 -2.50 14.15 -12.76
N LEU A 103 -3.18 13.05 -12.48
CA LEU A 103 -3.52 12.63 -11.12
C LEU A 103 -2.35 11.86 -10.51
N TYR A 104 -1.22 12.53 -10.38
CA TYR A 104 0.00 11.96 -9.80
C TYR A 104 0.25 12.58 -8.42
N TYR A 105 0.62 11.76 -7.47
CA TYR A 105 0.73 12.15 -6.08
C TYR A 105 2.10 11.86 -5.53
N ARG A 106 2.53 12.72 -4.61
CA ARG A 106 3.68 12.49 -3.77
C ARG A 106 3.20 11.99 -2.41
N ILE A 107 3.26 10.69 -2.20
CA ILE A 107 2.91 10.06 -0.92
C ILE A 107 4.07 10.29 0.05
N PRO A 108 3.81 10.80 1.26
CA PRO A 108 4.83 10.96 2.27
C PRO A 108 5.32 9.61 2.77
N VAL A 109 6.52 9.59 3.37
CA VAL A 109 7.09 8.39 3.97
C VAL A 109 6.12 7.77 4.97
N ILE A 110 5.85 6.49 4.78
CA ILE A 110 5.11 5.66 5.73
C ILE A 110 6.15 4.92 6.56
N THR A 111 6.20 5.21 7.85
CA THR A 111 7.20 4.60 8.74
C THR A 111 6.65 3.33 9.36
N PRO A 112 7.34 2.18 9.21
CA PRO A 112 6.97 0.95 9.88
C PRO A 112 6.99 1.12 11.40
N THR A 113 6.03 0.49 12.09
CA THR A 113 6.00 0.44 13.55
C THR A 113 6.61 -0.87 14.03
N GLY A 114 7.68 -0.78 14.85
CA GLY A 114 8.34 -1.97 15.43
C GLY A 114 9.67 -2.35 14.76
N GLN A 115 10.09 -3.59 14.98
CA GLN A 115 11.37 -4.11 14.48
C GLN A 115 11.30 -4.64 13.05
N ASN A 116 10.10 -4.98 12.59
CA ASN A 116 9.87 -5.40 11.22
C ASN A 116 9.68 -4.18 10.31
N LYS A 117 10.36 -4.16 9.18
CA LYS A 117 10.25 -3.08 8.19
C LYS A 117 9.07 -3.26 7.24
N THR A 118 8.55 -4.47 7.14
CA THR A 118 7.41 -4.77 6.28
C THR A 118 6.24 -3.83 6.54
N LEU A 119 5.70 -3.27 5.48
CA LEU A 119 4.51 -2.43 5.49
C LEU A 119 3.32 -3.15 4.89
N GLU A 120 2.17 -2.96 5.51
CA GLU A 120 0.86 -3.34 5.00
C GLU A 120 -0.15 -2.30 5.44
N GLY A 121 -1.02 -1.88 4.55
CA GLY A 121 -2.03 -0.88 4.89
C GLY A 121 -2.89 -0.46 3.72
N ASP A 122 -3.69 0.58 3.97
CA ASP A 122 -4.52 1.22 2.97
C ASP A 122 -4.02 2.63 2.68
N LEU A 123 -4.03 2.99 1.42
CA LEU A 123 -3.68 4.32 0.95
C LEU A 123 -4.86 4.90 0.18
N SER A 124 -5.33 6.07 0.62
CA SER A 124 -6.42 6.78 -0.04
C SER A 124 -5.93 8.10 -0.60
N VAL A 125 -6.32 8.41 -1.83
CA VAL A 125 -6.07 9.72 -2.45
C VAL A 125 -7.37 10.35 -2.91
N ALA A 126 -7.44 11.67 -2.82
CA ALA A 126 -8.59 12.42 -3.29
C ALA A 126 -8.45 12.73 -4.78
N LEU A 127 -9.47 12.38 -5.54
CA LEU A 127 -9.66 12.81 -6.93
C LEU A 127 -10.52 14.07 -6.90
N LYS A 128 -9.92 15.22 -7.24
CA LYS A 128 -10.64 16.50 -7.26
C LYS A 128 -10.12 17.39 -8.40
N PRO A 129 -11.01 17.93 -9.28
CA PRO A 129 -12.46 17.76 -9.26
C PRO A 129 -12.88 16.33 -9.62
N PHE A 130 -14.12 15.99 -9.26
CA PHE A 130 -14.80 14.79 -9.69
C PHE A 130 -16.20 15.15 -10.23
N PRO A 131 -16.63 14.70 -11.44
CA PRO A 131 -15.83 13.87 -12.36
C PRO A 131 -14.55 14.57 -12.83
N THR A 132 -13.52 13.77 -13.14
CA THR A 132 -12.19 14.30 -13.51
C THR A 132 -12.22 15.08 -14.83
N VAL A 133 -13.08 14.65 -15.77
CA VAL A 133 -13.37 15.36 -17.01
C VAL A 133 -14.82 15.80 -16.98
N ILE A 134 -15.05 17.12 -17.02
CA ILE A 134 -16.39 17.71 -16.99
C ILE A 134 -16.87 17.93 -18.41
N GLY A 135 -18.08 17.42 -18.73
CA GLY A 135 -18.69 17.60 -20.06
C GLY A 135 -17.98 16.80 -21.16
N GLY A 136 -17.31 15.72 -20.80
CA GLY A 136 -16.73 14.77 -21.74
C GLY A 136 -17.78 14.09 -22.62
N ALA A 137 -17.33 13.53 -23.75
CA ALA A 137 -18.20 12.80 -24.66
C ALA A 137 -18.59 11.40 -24.15
N TYR A 138 -17.89 10.90 -23.14
CA TYR A 138 -18.05 9.59 -22.56
C TYR A 138 -18.26 9.69 -21.05
N ASP A 139 -19.22 8.95 -20.55
CA ASP A 139 -19.69 9.00 -19.17
C ASP A 139 -19.17 7.85 -18.30
N THR A 140 -18.68 6.79 -18.92
CA THR A 140 -18.22 5.60 -18.21
C THR A 140 -16.69 5.63 -18.09
N VAL A 141 -16.20 5.69 -16.87
CA VAL A 141 -14.79 5.93 -16.57
C VAL A 141 -14.23 4.95 -15.56
N ARG A 142 -12.91 4.79 -15.55
CA ARG A 142 -12.16 4.04 -14.53
C ARG A 142 -10.74 4.60 -14.37
N TYR A 143 -10.03 4.12 -13.38
CA TYR A 143 -8.69 4.56 -13.07
C TYR A 143 -7.73 3.37 -12.98
N ASN A 144 -6.56 3.50 -13.58
CA ASN A 144 -5.42 2.60 -13.37
C ASN A 144 -4.51 3.21 -12.32
N VAL A 145 -4.04 2.41 -11.38
CA VAL A 145 -3.17 2.88 -10.29
C VAL A 145 -1.88 2.08 -10.29
N LYS A 146 -0.76 2.79 -10.19
CA LYS A 146 0.57 2.24 -10.00
C LYS A 146 1.29 3.02 -8.89
N MET A 147 2.08 2.35 -8.08
CA MET A 147 2.91 2.93 -7.04
C MET A 147 4.38 2.66 -7.33
N VAL A 148 5.25 3.55 -6.87
CA VAL A 148 6.70 3.38 -6.89
C VAL A 148 7.23 3.66 -5.48
N ASP A 149 8.06 2.75 -4.96
CA ASP A 149 8.72 2.93 -3.68
C ASP A 149 9.93 3.88 -3.78
N ARG A 150 10.63 4.05 -2.68
CA ARG A 150 11.81 4.93 -2.65
C ARG A 150 13.04 4.31 -3.32
N ALA A 151 13.13 2.98 -3.41
CA ALA A 151 14.18 2.28 -4.15
C ALA A 151 13.92 2.24 -5.66
N LEU A 152 12.78 2.81 -6.11
CA LEU A 152 12.28 2.86 -7.48
C LEU A 152 11.78 1.50 -8.00
N HIS A 153 11.38 0.60 -7.11
CA HIS A 153 10.64 -0.57 -7.53
C HIS A 153 9.19 -0.18 -7.85
N GLU A 154 8.69 -0.70 -8.96
CA GLU A 154 7.32 -0.45 -9.39
C GLU A 154 6.39 -1.54 -8.88
N SER A 155 5.20 -1.16 -8.41
CA SER A 155 4.14 -2.10 -8.10
C SER A 155 3.51 -2.69 -9.37
N ASN A 156 2.67 -3.70 -9.18
CA ASN A 156 1.67 -4.05 -10.19
C ASN A 156 0.73 -2.86 -10.47
N VAL A 157 0.05 -2.90 -11.63
CA VAL A 157 -1.04 -1.97 -11.95
C VAL A 157 -2.37 -2.58 -11.50
N VAL A 158 -3.19 -1.80 -10.82
CA VAL A 158 -4.57 -2.18 -10.48
C VAL A 158 -5.57 -1.24 -11.15
N VAL A 159 -6.74 -1.78 -11.45
CA VAL A 159 -7.81 -1.07 -12.16
C VAL A 159 -8.99 -0.91 -11.21
N SER A 160 -9.54 0.30 -11.12
CA SER A 160 -10.75 0.56 -10.34
C SER A 160 -11.99 -0.07 -10.97
N ASN A 161 -13.08 -0.12 -10.21
CA ASN A 161 -14.40 -0.35 -10.81
C ASN A 161 -14.68 0.74 -11.85
N ALA A 162 -15.41 0.38 -12.90
CA ALA A 162 -16.02 1.36 -13.77
C ALA A 162 -17.14 2.09 -13.04
N ILE A 163 -17.24 3.39 -13.25
CA ILE A 163 -18.33 4.25 -12.73
C ILE A 163 -18.90 5.06 -13.88
N VAL A 164 -20.19 5.36 -13.78
CA VAL A 164 -20.86 6.30 -14.69
C VAL A 164 -20.88 7.65 -14.02
N VAL A 165 -20.41 8.67 -14.73
CA VAL A 165 -20.39 10.07 -14.29
C VAL A 165 -21.37 10.88 -15.12
N ASP A 166 -22.22 11.68 -14.46
CA ASP A 166 -23.22 12.54 -15.08
C ASP A 166 -22.67 13.94 -15.38
#